data_94c3c493d949d792868fde711776ea7a
#
_entry.id   94c3c493d949d792868fde711776ea7a
#
_cell.length_a   1.000
_cell.length_b   1.000
_cell.length_c   1.000
_cell.angle_alpha   90.00
_cell.angle_beta   90.00
_cell.angle_gamma   90.00
#
_symmetry.space_group_name_H-M   'P 1'
#
loop_
_entity.id
_entity.type
_entity.pdbx_description
1 polymer ?
#
loop_
_entity_poly.entity_id
_entity_poly.type
_entity_poly.pdbx_seq_one_letter_code
_entity_poly.pdbx_strand_id
1 'polypeptide(L)' 'MFDKLEDLVRRLEELNIELTDPDAISNQDKYRQLMKEQNELTPIVEKYQEYRAAKD' A
#
# COMPACT_ATOMS: atom_id res chain seq x y z
N MET A 1 -8.74 -18.22 -5.51
CA MET A 1 -9.52 -17.67 -4.41
C MET A 1 -8.93 -16.34 -3.98
N PHE A 2 -9.76 -15.32 -3.92
CA PHE A 2 -9.27 -13.97 -3.67
C PHE A 2 -9.29 -13.66 -2.20
N ASP A 3 -8.14 -13.41 -1.67
CA ASP A 3 -7.97 -13.01 -0.29
C ASP A 3 -7.96 -11.49 -0.24
N LYS A 4 -8.80 -10.91 0.61
CA LYS A 4 -8.84 -9.46 0.77
C LYS A 4 -7.48 -8.90 1.17
N LEU A 5 -6.73 -9.67 1.93
CA LEU A 5 -5.40 -9.24 2.36
C LEU A 5 -4.44 -9.14 1.18
N GLU A 6 -4.54 -10.04 0.21
CA GLU A 6 -3.71 -9.95 -0.98
C GLU A 6 -4.09 -8.74 -1.82
N ASP A 7 -5.37 -8.41 -1.87
CA ASP A 7 -5.81 -7.19 -2.56
C ASP A 7 -5.20 -5.95 -1.91
N LEU A 8 -5.13 -5.93 -0.58
CA LEU A 8 -4.52 -4.82 0.15
C LEU A 8 -3.01 -4.72 -0.14
N VAL A 9 -2.33 -5.86 -0.21
CA VAL A 9 -0.91 -5.88 -0.55
C VAL A 9 -0.70 -5.30 -1.95
N ARG A 10 -1.52 -5.72 -2.90
CA ARG A 10 -1.43 -5.21 -4.25
C ARG A 10 -1.71 -3.71 -4.30
N ARG A 11 -2.71 -3.27 -3.55
CA ARG A 11 -3.02 -1.84 -3.50
C ARG A 11 -1.87 -1.04 -2.94
N LEU A 12 -1.22 -1.55 -1.92
CA LEU A 12 -0.07 -0.87 -1.33
C LEU A 12 1.08 -0.77 -2.34
N GLU A 13 1.31 -1.83 -3.10
CA GLU A 13 2.33 -1.80 -4.14
C GLU A 13 2.02 -0.76 -5.20
N GLU A 14 0.76 -0.67 -5.61
CA GLU A 14 0.35 0.35 -6.56
C GLU A 14 0.58 1.75 -6.02
N LEU A 15 0.26 1.95 -4.74
CA LEU A 15 0.48 3.24 -4.10
C LEU A 15 1.96 3.60 -4.07
N ASN A 16 2.81 2.63 -3.79
CA ASN A 16 4.25 2.87 -3.79
C ASN A 16 4.74 3.29 -5.16
N ILE A 17 4.21 2.68 -6.21
CA ILE A 17 4.58 3.04 -7.58
C ILE A 17 4.08 4.45 -7.90
N GLU A 18 2.83 4.76 -7.55
CA GLU A 18 2.26 6.07 -7.82
C GLU A 18 2.99 7.17 -7.07
N LEU A 19 3.46 6.87 -5.85
CA LEU A 19 4.18 7.86 -5.05
C LEU A 19 5.55 8.21 -5.65
N THR A 20 6.08 7.37 -6.51
CA THR A 20 7.33 7.66 -7.22
C THR A 20 7.07 8.30 -8.58
N ASP A 21 5.82 8.43 -8.99
CA ASP A 21 5.47 9.03 -10.26
C ASP A 21 5.61 10.56 -10.18
N PRO A 22 6.33 11.17 -11.13
CA PRO A 22 6.47 12.64 -11.13
C PRO A 22 5.14 13.38 -11.18
N ASP A 23 4.15 12.82 -11.86
CA ASP A 23 2.83 13.44 -11.95
C ASP A 23 2.16 13.51 -10.58
N ALA A 24 2.29 12.44 -9.79
CA ALA A 24 1.74 12.43 -8.45
C ALA A 24 2.50 13.39 -7.53
N ILE A 25 3.81 13.45 -7.68
CA ILE A 25 4.64 14.35 -6.88
C ILE A 25 4.31 15.81 -7.19
N SER A 26 4.00 16.11 -8.44
CA SER A 26 3.64 17.47 -8.86
C SER A 26 2.29 17.91 -8.31
N ASN A 27 1.39 16.96 -8.07
CA ASN A 27 0.06 17.25 -7.57
C ASN A 27 0.00 16.98 -6.07
N GLN A 28 0.08 18.06 -5.28
CA GLN A 28 0.15 17.94 -3.82
C GLN A 28 -1.07 17.26 -3.23
N ASP A 29 -2.26 17.56 -3.75
CA ASP A 29 -3.48 16.95 -3.23
C ASP A 29 -3.49 15.45 -3.47
N LYS A 30 -3.13 15.04 -4.67
CA LYS A 30 -3.07 13.63 -5.02
C LYS A 30 -1.99 12.91 -4.20
N TYR A 31 -0.83 13.54 -4.09
CA TYR A 31 0.28 12.97 -3.31
C TYR A 31 -0.14 12.77 -1.85
N ARG A 32 -0.80 13.75 -1.28
CA ARG A 32 -1.26 13.68 0.10
C ARG A 32 -2.25 12.55 0.32
N GLN A 33 -3.19 12.38 -0.62
CA GLN A 33 -4.16 11.30 -0.55
C GLN A 33 -3.50 9.93 -0.65
N LEU A 34 -2.53 9.81 -1.54
CA LEU A 34 -1.80 8.55 -1.69
C LEU A 34 -1.01 8.22 -0.44
N MET A 35 -0.36 9.21 0.16
CA MET A 35 0.38 9.01 1.40
C MET A 35 -0.53 8.59 2.54
N LYS A 36 -1.70 9.20 2.62
CA LYS A 36 -2.66 8.86 3.66
C LYS A 36 -3.10 7.41 3.51
N GLU A 37 -3.44 7.01 2.31
CA GLU A 37 -3.86 5.64 2.05
C GLU A 37 -2.73 4.66 2.35
N GLN A 38 -1.52 5.00 1.94
CA GLN A 38 -0.36 4.17 2.23
C GLN A 38 -0.18 3.97 3.74
N ASN A 39 -0.28 5.05 4.50
CA ASN A 39 -0.15 4.99 5.95
C ASN A 39 -1.24 4.14 6.61
N GLU A 40 -2.42 4.12 6.02
CA GLU A 40 -3.51 3.30 6.54
C GLU A 40 -3.29 1.81 6.22
N LEU A 41 -2.77 1.51 5.05
CA LEU A 41 -2.59 0.13 4.62
C LEU A 41 -1.30 -0.50 5.15
N THR A 42 -0.27 0.28 5.33
CA THR A 42 1.04 -0.24 5.73
C THR A 42 0.97 -1.12 6.98
N PRO A 43 0.35 -0.68 8.10
CA PRO A 43 0.32 -1.54 9.29
C PRO A 43 -0.49 -2.82 9.07
N ILE A 44 -1.54 -2.75 8.26
CA ILE A 44 -2.35 -3.92 7.98
C ILE A 44 -1.55 -4.94 7.16
N VAL A 45 -0.86 -4.46 6.13
CA VAL A 45 -0.06 -5.32 5.26
C VAL A 45 1.13 -5.89 6.02
N GLU A 46 1.77 -5.10 6.87
CA GLU A 46 2.89 -5.58 7.66
C GLU A 46 2.48 -6.72 8.59
N LYS A 47 1.33 -6.59 9.23
CA LYS A 47 0.82 -7.66 10.09
C LYS A 47 0.54 -8.92 9.30
N TYR A 48 -0.03 -8.75 8.11
CA TYR A 48 -0.30 -9.89 7.27
C TYR A 48 0.98 -10.60 6.84
N GLN A 49 1.98 -9.84 6.48
CA GLN A 49 3.26 -10.42 6.06
C GLN A 49 3.96 -11.12 7.21
N GLU A 50 3.90 -10.56 8.41
CA GLU A 50 4.44 -11.20 9.60
C GLU A 50 3.74 -12.54 9.88
N TYR A 51 2.44 -12.53 9.74
CA TYR A 51 1.64 -13.73 9.96
C TYR A 51 2.03 -14.82 8.97
N ARG A 52 2.21 -14.45 7.71
CA ARG A 52 2.61 -15.41 6.68
C ARG A 52 4.02 -15.95 6.95
N ALA A 53 4.93 -15.07 7.32
CA ALA A 53 6.31 -15.47 7.59
C ALA A 53 6.38 -16.43 8.78
N ALA A 54 5.61 -16.14 9.81
CA ALA A 54 5.60 -16.99 11.00
C ALA A 54 5.00 -18.37 10.70
N LYS A 55 4.11 -18.44 9.71
CA LYS A 55 3.46 -19.70 9.38
C LYS A 55 4.34 -20.62 8.56
N ASP A 56 5.31 -20.07 7.89
CA ASP A 56 6.27 -20.83 7.15
C ASP A 56 7.32 -21.40 8.08
#